data_462f468d7da3efe850bd7bcd5110d4e5
#
_entry.id   462f468d7da3efe850bd7bcd5110d4e5
#
_cell.length_a   1.000
_cell.length_b   1.000
_cell.length_c   1.000
_cell.angle_alpha   90.00
_cell.angle_beta   90.00
_cell.angle_gamma   90.00
#
_symmetry.space_group_name_H-M   'P 1'
#
loop_
_entity.id
_entity.type
_entity.pdbx_description
1 polymer ?
#
loop_
_entity_poly.entity_id
_entity_poly.type
_entity_poly.pdbx_seq_one_letter_code
_entity_poly.pdbx_strand_id
1 'polypeptide(L)'
;MSHVTGVVILNYNNAADTIACINSLYQNTTQSAYKIVVVDNGSTPHTTESIDRFIAGFDDHALLDETMSLPDSLPFISHLRLSENLGYACGNNRAIELFYADKDVDRLLILNNDVLLTEDIITPLNADLDSLPDAAIVTPLLYKSDGRTIDHNCARRAPRLSEIFGLWAMLYRTTFGIMNRIYQAQYLLPTSPADERFLRVELPSGSCMMCDKELFRKIGSFDPNTFLYYEENILWEKIRPLGLHNYLDKRISCIHLGAATTKTKSTSAFIAHCLIDSTRYFIRRYTDAGVAYRAGLELFFALFRMKIGIKERWSAKKQ
;
A
#
# COMPACT_ATOMS: atom_id res chain seq x y z
N MET A 1 -3.93 -5.86 26.72
CA MET A 1 -2.45 -5.87 26.79
C MET A 1 -1.95 -4.64 26.06
N SER A 2 -0.82 -4.06 26.44
CA SER A 2 -0.23 -2.95 25.68
C SER A 2 0.51 -3.54 24.49
N HIS A 3 0.05 -3.23 23.27
CA HIS A 3 0.71 -3.64 22.03
C HIS A 3 1.87 -2.69 21.69
N VAL A 4 2.90 -3.22 21.02
CA VAL A 4 3.94 -2.44 20.36
C VAL A 4 3.77 -2.56 18.86
N THR A 5 3.53 -1.46 18.20
CA THR A 5 3.26 -1.43 16.75
C THR A 5 4.52 -1.09 15.96
N GLY A 6 4.94 -1.97 15.06
CA GLY A 6 5.96 -1.69 14.05
C GLY A 6 5.36 -0.93 12.86
N VAL A 7 5.75 0.33 12.68
CA VAL A 7 5.29 1.18 11.59
C VAL A 7 6.27 1.12 10.43
N VAL A 8 5.80 0.66 9.28
CA VAL A 8 6.55 0.57 8.02
C VAL A 8 6.21 1.78 7.16
N ILE A 9 7.20 2.60 6.82
CA ILE A 9 7.04 3.74 5.91
C ILE A 9 7.97 3.55 4.70
N LEU A 10 7.39 3.35 3.52
CA LEU A 10 8.15 3.17 2.27
C LEU A 10 8.36 4.51 1.57
N ASN A 11 9.62 4.88 1.37
CA ASN A 11 10.02 6.08 0.62
C ASN A 11 10.65 5.74 -0.72
N TYR A 12 10.30 6.50 -1.74
CA TYR A 12 11.04 6.55 -3.01
C TYR A 12 11.06 7.97 -3.55
N ASN A 13 12.24 8.61 -3.52
CA ASN A 13 12.49 9.97 -4.04
C ASN A 13 11.57 11.08 -3.50
N ASN A 14 11.03 10.93 -2.26
CA ASN A 14 10.11 11.90 -1.67
C ASN A 14 10.37 12.10 -0.16
N ALA A 15 11.51 12.73 0.18
CA ALA A 15 11.86 13.00 1.58
C ALA A 15 10.85 13.94 2.27
N ALA A 16 10.29 14.91 1.54
CA ALA A 16 9.42 15.92 2.14
C ALA A 16 8.12 15.29 2.71
N ASP A 17 7.43 14.47 1.93
CA ASP A 17 6.22 13.79 2.40
C ASP A 17 6.55 12.75 3.47
N THR A 18 7.68 12.03 3.34
CA THR A 18 8.15 11.07 4.35
C THR A 18 8.36 11.75 5.71
N ILE A 19 9.05 12.89 5.73
CA ILE A 19 9.28 13.66 6.95
C ILE A 19 7.97 14.20 7.52
N ALA A 20 7.06 14.69 6.67
CA ALA A 20 5.74 15.16 7.09
C ALA A 20 4.90 14.02 7.71
N CYS A 21 4.92 12.83 7.09
CA CYS A 21 4.26 11.63 7.60
C CYS A 21 4.79 11.25 9.00
N ILE A 22 6.12 11.15 9.17
CA ILE A 22 6.74 10.82 10.46
C ILE A 22 6.39 11.88 11.53
N ASN A 23 6.46 13.18 11.18
CA ASN A 23 6.09 14.25 12.11
C ASN A 23 4.62 14.16 12.52
N SER A 24 3.71 13.89 11.57
CA SER A 24 2.28 13.75 11.86
C SER A 24 2.01 12.56 12.78
N LEU A 25 2.70 11.44 12.56
CA LEU A 25 2.62 10.26 13.41
C LEU A 25 3.14 10.57 14.82
N TYR A 26 4.32 11.17 14.94
CA TYR A 26 4.95 11.50 16.22
C TYR A 26 4.13 12.48 17.06
N GLN A 27 3.54 13.49 16.42
CA GLN A 27 2.72 14.50 17.09
C GLN A 27 1.36 13.97 17.58
N ASN A 28 0.78 13.02 16.86
CA ASN A 28 -0.59 12.56 17.13
C ASN A 28 -0.64 11.25 17.93
N THR A 29 0.45 10.46 18.00
CA THR A 29 0.45 9.17 18.70
C THR A 29 1.24 9.29 20.00
N THR A 30 0.52 9.44 21.12
CA THR A 30 1.12 9.64 22.45
C THR A 30 0.77 8.56 23.46
N GLN A 31 -0.20 7.68 23.15
CA GLN A 31 -0.73 6.69 24.09
C GLN A 31 -0.26 5.26 23.81
N SER A 32 0.15 4.96 22.58
CA SER A 32 0.60 3.63 22.16
C SER A 32 2.11 3.56 22.01
N ALA A 33 2.69 2.43 22.34
CA ALA A 33 4.07 2.13 22.03
C ALA A 33 4.21 1.74 20.56
N TYR A 34 5.18 2.34 19.86
CA TYR A 34 5.47 1.99 18.47
C TYR A 34 6.95 2.19 18.13
N LYS A 35 7.41 1.52 17.09
CA LYS A 35 8.72 1.69 16.47
C LYS A 35 8.54 1.97 14.99
N ILE A 36 9.42 2.74 14.37
CA ILE A 36 9.31 3.13 12.95
C ILE A 36 10.50 2.56 12.18
N VAL A 37 10.21 1.95 11.02
CA VAL A 37 11.21 1.66 10.00
C VAL A 37 10.84 2.40 8.73
N VAL A 38 11.66 3.37 8.36
CA VAL A 38 11.59 4.05 7.07
C VAL A 38 12.46 3.27 6.09
N VAL A 39 11.85 2.75 5.02
CA VAL A 39 12.59 2.10 3.94
C VAL A 39 12.84 3.09 2.83
N ASP A 40 14.09 3.43 2.59
CA ASP A 40 14.50 4.17 1.40
C ASP A 40 14.73 3.19 0.24
N ASN A 41 13.78 3.11 -0.66
CA ASN A 41 13.67 2.12 -1.70
C ASN A 41 14.51 2.49 -2.95
N GLY A 42 15.82 2.72 -2.76
CA GLY A 42 16.74 3.08 -3.85
C GLY A 42 16.53 4.50 -4.35
N SER A 43 16.36 5.47 -3.46
CA SER A 43 16.24 6.88 -3.80
C SER A 43 17.57 7.51 -4.23
N THR A 44 17.51 8.74 -4.73
CA THR A 44 18.70 9.54 -5.01
C THR A 44 19.44 9.89 -3.71
N PRO A 45 20.78 10.07 -3.76
CA PRO A 45 21.58 10.42 -2.56
C PRO A 45 21.03 11.62 -1.80
N HIS A 46 20.57 12.65 -2.50
CA HIS A 46 19.99 13.85 -1.87
C HIS A 46 18.74 13.52 -1.03
N THR A 47 17.89 12.62 -1.50
CA THR A 47 16.70 12.19 -0.76
C THR A 47 17.09 11.38 0.48
N THR A 48 17.98 10.39 0.30
CA THR A 48 18.51 9.54 1.37
C THR A 48 19.14 10.38 2.49
N GLU A 49 20.07 11.29 2.13
CA GLU A 49 20.74 12.18 3.08
C GLU A 49 19.78 13.12 3.83
N SER A 50 18.69 13.53 3.18
CA SER A 50 17.68 14.39 3.82
C SER A 50 16.93 13.64 4.91
N ILE A 51 16.57 12.36 4.65
CA ILE A 51 15.92 11.49 5.64
C ILE A 51 16.91 11.11 6.76
N ASP A 52 18.17 10.77 6.42
CA ASP A 52 19.21 10.47 7.41
C ASP A 52 19.37 11.60 8.42
N ARG A 53 19.50 12.83 7.91
CA ARG A 53 19.68 14.01 8.73
C ARG A 53 18.48 14.30 9.64
N PHE A 54 17.27 14.02 9.15
CA PHE A 54 16.05 14.15 9.93
C PHE A 54 15.99 13.08 11.03
N ILE A 55 16.27 11.82 10.70
CA ILE A 55 16.21 10.70 11.66
C ILE A 55 17.32 10.81 12.71
N ALA A 56 18.50 11.30 12.35
CA ALA A 56 19.59 11.58 13.30
C ALA A 56 19.25 12.62 14.38
N GLY A 57 18.13 13.33 14.24
CA GLY A 57 17.60 14.24 15.27
C GLY A 57 16.85 13.53 16.41
N PHE A 58 16.58 12.24 16.31
CA PHE A 58 15.99 11.45 17.38
C PHE A 58 17.08 10.80 18.25
N ASP A 59 16.90 10.77 19.57
CA ASP A 59 17.89 10.22 20.50
C ASP A 59 18.08 8.71 20.31
N ASP A 60 16.97 7.97 20.04
CA ASP A 60 16.96 6.52 19.84
C ASP A 60 16.69 6.20 18.37
N HIS A 61 17.77 6.14 17.58
CA HIS A 61 17.69 5.91 16.13
C HIS A 61 18.78 4.98 15.61
N ALA A 62 18.57 4.42 14.41
CA ALA A 62 19.58 3.68 13.65
C ALA A 62 19.52 3.99 12.15
N LEU A 63 20.71 3.97 11.52
CA LEU A 63 20.86 3.96 10.08
C LEU A 63 21.29 2.56 9.66
N LEU A 64 20.46 1.88 8.88
CA LEU A 64 20.63 0.48 8.47
C LEU A 64 20.85 0.41 6.96
N ASP A 65 21.53 -0.61 6.51
CA ASP A 65 21.59 -1.00 5.10
C ASP A 65 21.26 -2.50 4.94
N GLU A 66 21.04 -2.91 3.71
CA GLU A 66 20.61 -4.27 3.36
C GLU A 66 21.65 -5.37 3.67
N THR A 67 22.89 -5.00 4.03
CA THR A 67 23.99 -5.94 4.35
C THR A 67 24.12 -6.21 5.85
N MET A 68 23.42 -5.41 6.68
CA MET A 68 23.51 -5.52 8.12
C MET A 68 22.74 -6.75 8.65
N SER A 69 23.27 -7.36 9.69
CA SER A 69 22.54 -8.41 10.42
C SER A 69 21.30 -7.84 11.08
N LEU A 70 20.22 -8.61 11.09
CA LEU A 70 18.96 -8.21 11.73
C LEU A 70 19.20 -8.04 13.24
N PRO A 71 18.88 -6.88 13.82
CA PRO A 71 18.98 -6.68 15.27
C PRO A 71 17.84 -7.44 15.98
N ASP A 72 18.10 -7.92 17.20
CA ASP A 72 17.08 -8.57 18.04
C ASP A 72 16.01 -7.59 18.55
N SER A 73 16.32 -6.30 18.61
CA SER A 73 15.42 -5.21 18.93
C SER A 73 15.82 -3.95 18.15
N LEU A 74 14.82 -3.28 17.58
CA LEU A 74 15.01 -2.02 16.85
C LEU A 74 14.90 -0.85 17.82
N PRO A 75 15.62 0.28 17.55
CA PRO A 75 15.38 1.52 18.24
C PRO A 75 14.01 2.12 17.86
N PHE A 76 13.68 3.28 18.46
CA PHE A 76 12.42 3.96 18.18
C PHE A 76 12.19 4.24 16.69
N ILE A 77 13.26 4.70 15.99
CA ILE A 77 13.19 4.95 14.55
C ILE A 77 14.43 4.44 13.83
N SER A 78 14.25 3.74 12.74
CA SER A 78 15.32 3.23 11.89
C SER A 78 15.14 3.67 10.44
N HIS A 79 16.24 3.97 9.75
CA HIS A 79 16.26 4.22 8.32
C HIS A 79 16.98 3.09 7.61
N LEU A 80 16.24 2.25 6.88
CA LEU A 80 16.76 1.15 6.08
C LEU A 80 16.98 1.62 4.64
N ARG A 81 18.23 1.62 4.18
CA ARG A 81 18.62 2.04 2.83
C ARG A 81 18.77 0.83 1.92
N LEU A 82 18.04 0.82 0.82
CA LEU A 82 18.16 -0.19 -0.23
C LEU A 82 18.96 0.38 -1.40
N SER A 83 19.73 -0.47 -2.07
CA SER A 83 20.58 -0.09 -3.22
C SER A 83 19.75 0.20 -4.48
N GLU A 84 18.55 -0.38 -4.61
CA GLU A 84 17.67 -0.23 -5.76
C GLU A 84 16.18 -0.21 -5.37
N ASN A 85 15.35 0.27 -6.30
CA ASN A 85 13.90 0.26 -6.10
C ASN A 85 13.33 -1.14 -6.34
N LEU A 86 12.97 -1.83 -5.28
CA LEU A 86 12.39 -3.18 -5.29
C LEU A 86 10.87 -3.21 -5.54
N GLY A 87 10.22 -2.04 -5.71
CA GLY A 87 8.76 -1.92 -5.78
C GLY A 87 8.09 -1.89 -4.40
N TYR A 88 6.75 -1.83 -4.42
CA TYR A 88 5.98 -1.66 -3.18
C TYR A 88 6.06 -2.90 -2.27
N ALA A 89 5.76 -4.07 -2.81
CA ALA A 89 5.70 -5.32 -2.04
C ALA A 89 7.05 -5.68 -1.41
N CYS A 90 8.12 -5.75 -2.20
CA CYS A 90 9.43 -6.12 -1.72
C CYS A 90 10.04 -5.04 -0.81
N GLY A 91 9.84 -3.75 -1.12
CA GLY A 91 10.31 -2.66 -0.27
C GLY A 91 9.69 -2.72 1.14
N ASN A 92 8.37 -2.85 1.24
CA ASN A 92 7.69 -3.00 2.54
C ASN A 92 8.13 -4.28 3.28
N ASN A 93 8.30 -5.40 2.55
CA ASN A 93 8.72 -6.66 3.17
C ASN A 93 10.08 -6.54 3.85
N ARG A 94 11.01 -5.68 3.38
CA ARG A 94 12.30 -5.46 4.05
C ARG A 94 12.16 -4.90 5.46
N ALA A 95 11.28 -3.93 5.68
CA ALA A 95 10.99 -3.44 7.03
C ALA A 95 10.23 -4.48 7.87
N ILE A 96 9.28 -5.19 7.24
CA ILE A 96 8.50 -6.23 7.90
C ILE A 96 9.41 -7.36 8.41
N GLU A 97 10.44 -7.75 7.64
CA GLU A 97 11.46 -8.73 8.04
C GLU A 97 12.22 -8.29 9.30
N LEU A 98 12.56 -6.99 9.41
CA LEU A 98 13.17 -6.42 10.64
C LEU A 98 12.21 -6.55 11.83
N PHE A 99 10.93 -6.22 11.66
CA PHE A 99 9.93 -6.36 12.71
C PHE A 99 9.63 -7.83 13.06
N TYR A 100 9.84 -8.78 12.15
CA TYR A 100 9.74 -10.19 12.48
C TYR A 100 10.84 -10.66 13.42
N ALA A 101 12.01 -10.05 13.37
CA ALA A 101 13.11 -10.32 14.30
C ALA A 101 12.90 -9.63 15.65
N ASP A 102 12.26 -8.47 15.68
CA ASP A 102 12.01 -7.70 16.90
C ASP A 102 10.91 -8.35 17.75
N LYS A 103 11.30 -8.82 18.95
CA LYS A 103 10.43 -9.56 19.87
C LYS A 103 9.43 -8.68 20.60
N ASP A 104 9.69 -7.38 20.67
CA ASP A 104 8.81 -6.43 21.36
C ASP A 104 7.58 -6.10 20.51
N VAL A 105 7.73 -6.11 19.18
CA VAL A 105 6.67 -5.77 18.23
C VAL A 105 5.71 -6.94 18.03
N ASP A 106 4.41 -6.69 18.13
CA ASP A 106 3.34 -7.68 17.93
C ASP A 106 2.29 -7.25 16.88
N ARG A 107 2.26 -5.97 16.52
CA ARG A 107 1.39 -5.41 15.47
C ARG A 107 2.22 -4.76 14.37
N LEU A 108 1.69 -4.74 13.16
CA LEU A 108 2.30 -4.03 12.03
C LEU A 108 1.32 -2.98 11.49
N LEU A 109 1.80 -1.75 11.29
CA LEU A 109 1.13 -0.70 10.55
C LEU A 109 1.92 -0.40 9.28
N ILE A 110 1.37 -0.78 8.13
CA ILE A 110 1.90 -0.39 6.82
C ILE A 110 1.32 0.99 6.51
N LEU A 111 2.19 1.99 6.34
CA LEU A 111 1.81 3.39 6.18
C LEU A 111 2.57 4.00 5.00
N ASN A 112 1.84 4.47 3.99
CA ASN A 112 2.48 5.19 2.89
C ASN A 112 3.07 6.51 3.39
N ASN A 113 4.18 6.93 2.79
CA ASN A 113 4.87 8.16 3.15
C ASN A 113 4.11 9.45 2.82
N ASP A 114 3.02 9.37 2.06
CA ASP A 114 2.12 10.48 1.70
C ASP A 114 0.79 10.45 2.47
N VAL A 115 0.77 9.76 3.63
CA VAL A 115 -0.36 9.77 4.57
C VAL A 115 -0.02 10.69 5.75
N LEU A 116 -0.95 11.59 6.09
CA LEU A 116 -0.84 12.48 7.24
C LEU A 116 -1.89 12.10 8.30
N LEU A 117 -1.44 11.90 9.51
CA LEU A 117 -2.28 11.67 10.68
C LEU A 117 -2.73 13.00 11.26
N THR A 118 -4.03 13.12 11.52
CA THR A 118 -4.63 14.28 12.20
C THR A 118 -5.10 13.94 13.62
N GLU A 119 -5.02 12.66 13.98
CA GLU A 119 -5.41 12.11 15.28
C GLU A 119 -4.59 10.83 15.56
N ASP A 120 -4.65 10.31 16.79
CA ASP A 120 -4.08 8.98 17.07
C ASP A 120 -4.89 7.89 16.41
N ILE A 121 -4.28 7.20 15.44
CA ILE A 121 -4.90 6.05 14.78
C ILE A 121 -4.38 4.72 15.31
N ILE A 122 -3.20 4.67 15.93
CA ILE A 122 -2.57 3.42 16.40
C ILE A 122 -3.37 2.82 17.55
N THR A 123 -3.69 3.63 18.56
CA THR A 123 -4.41 3.17 19.73
C THR A 123 -5.77 2.56 19.38
N PRO A 124 -6.66 3.25 18.63
CA PRO A 124 -7.94 2.68 18.29
C PRO A 124 -7.86 1.51 17.29
N LEU A 125 -6.93 1.49 16.32
CA LEU A 125 -6.78 0.35 15.40
C LEU A 125 -6.28 -0.91 16.13
N ASN A 126 -5.43 -0.78 17.16
CA ASN A 126 -5.08 -1.90 18.04
C ASN A 126 -6.30 -2.44 18.80
N ALA A 127 -7.12 -1.55 19.36
CA ALA A 127 -8.34 -1.93 20.04
C ALA A 127 -9.36 -2.61 19.08
N ASP A 128 -9.39 -2.19 17.82
CA ASP A 128 -10.26 -2.81 16.81
C ASP A 128 -9.83 -4.24 16.50
N LEU A 129 -8.53 -4.49 16.29
CA LEU A 129 -8.01 -5.84 16.11
C LEU A 129 -8.30 -6.75 17.31
N ASP A 130 -8.22 -6.21 18.53
CA ASP A 130 -8.55 -6.98 19.74
C ASP A 130 -10.05 -7.28 19.86
N SER A 131 -10.90 -6.39 19.37
CA SER A 131 -12.37 -6.50 19.49
C SER A 131 -13.02 -7.31 18.36
N LEU A 132 -12.34 -7.51 17.25
CA LEU A 132 -12.83 -8.19 16.05
C LEU A 132 -12.07 -9.51 15.84
N PRO A 133 -12.57 -10.64 16.38
CA PRO A 133 -11.80 -11.91 16.39
C PRO A 133 -11.58 -12.51 15.00
N ASP A 134 -12.33 -12.07 13.99
CA ASP A 134 -12.19 -12.49 12.59
C ASP A 134 -11.49 -11.42 11.73
N ALA A 135 -10.92 -10.36 12.34
CA ALA A 135 -10.18 -9.35 11.61
C ALA A 135 -8.78 -9.83 11.22
N ALA A 136 -8.44 -9.70 9.94
CA ALA A 136 -7.08 -9.86 9.45
C ALA A 136 -6.37 -8.51 9.33
N ILE A 137 -7.04 -7.52 8.77
CA ILE A 137 -6.55 -6.16 8.58
C ILE A 137 -7.63 -5.18 9.04
N VAL A 138 -7.22 -4.14 9.75
CA VAL A 138 -8.06 -2.98 10.05
C VAL A 138 -7.44 -1.73 9.41
N THR A 139 -8.29 -0.82 8.92
CA THR A 139 -7.87 0.38 8.20
C THR A 139 -8.75 1.57 8.60
N PRO A 140 -8.19 2.79 8.65
CA PRO A 140 -8.98 3.99 8.85
C PRO A 140 -9.69 4.43 7.58
N LEU A 141 -10.64 5.35 7.72
CA LEU A 141 -11.20 6.12 6.63
C LEU A 141 -10.13 7.07 6.07
N LEU A 142 -9.97 7.10 4.74
CA LEU A 142 -9.03 8.01 4.09
C LEU A 142 -9.76 9.21 3.50
N TYR A 143 -9.26 10.41 3.80
CA TYR A 143 -9.61 11.63 3.08
C TYR A 143 -8.54 11.96 2.04
N LYS A 144 -8.94 12.62 0.96
CA LYS A 144 -8.01 13.16 -0.04
C LYS A 144 -7.23 14.35 0.54
N SER A 145 -6.28 14.87 -0.22
CA SER A 145 -5.41 16.00 0.16
C SER A 145 -6.14 17.28 0.62
N ASP A 146 -7.43 17.43 0.31
CA ASP A 146 -8.27 18.53 0.79
C ASP A 146 -8.76 18.34 2.24
N GLY A 147 -8.50 17.16 2.84
CA GLY A 147 -8.94 16.79 4.20
C GLY A 147 -10.47 16.71 4.37
N ARG A 148 -11.24 16.69 3.28
CA ARG A 148 -12.72 16.72 3.31
C ARG A 148 -13.37 15.70 2.40
N THR A 149 -12.81 15.48 1.23
CA THR A 149 -13.35 14.51 0.26
C THR A 149 -12.87 13.11 0.62
N ILE A 150 -13.81 12.19 0.82
CA ILE A 150 -13.48 10.77 1.09
C ILE A 150 -12.77 10.18 -0.14
N ASP A 151 -11.68 9.47 0.11
CA ASP A 151 -11.06 8.61 -0.89
C ASP A 151 -11.74 7.23 -0.88
N HIS A 152 -12.72 7.04 -1.76
CA HIS A 152 -13.47 5.79 -1.84
C HIS A 152 -12.60 4.55 -2.17
N ASN A 153 -11.35 4.74 -2.58
CA ASN A 153 -10.42 3.63 -2.80
C ASN A 153 -10.03 2.92 -1.49
N CYS A 154 -10.25 3.53 -0.32
CA CYS A 154 -9.95 2.90 0.97
C CYS A 154 -10.89 1.73 1.32
N ALA A 155 -12.03 1.59 0.64
CA ALA A 155 -13.03 0.57 0.93
C ALA A 155 -13.60 -0.02 -0.37
N ARG A 156 -13.00 -1.08 -0.87
CA ARG A 156 -13.43 -1.74 -2.10
C ARG A 156 -13.70 -3.22 -1.88
N ARG A 157 -14.60 -3.78 -2.70
CA ARG A 157 -14.65 -5.22 -2.94
C ARG A 157 -13.65 -5.62 -4.02
N ALA A 158 -13.28 -6.88 -4.02
CA ALA A 158 -12.45 -7.45 -5.09
C ALA A 158 -13.19 -7.42 -6.43
N PRO A 159 -12.50 -7.10 -7.55
CA PRO A 159 -13.10 -7.11 -8.86
C PRO A 159 -13.39 -8.54 -9.32
N ARG A 160 -14.52 -8.73 -9.98
CA ARG A 160 -14.82 -9.99 -10.68
C ARG A 160 -13.94 -10.12 -11.93
N LEU A 161 -13.73 -11.35 -12.40
CA LEU A 161 -12.98 -11.60 -13.65
C LEU A 161 -13.55 -10.82 -14.83
N SER A 162 -14.88 -10.74 -14.95
CA SER A 162 -15.56 -9.98 -16.01
C SER A 162 -15.26 -8.47 -15.93
N GLU A 163 -15.11 -7.92 -14.72
CA GLU A 163 -14.76 -6.51 -14.51
C GLU A 163 -13.30 -6.25 -14.87
N ILE A 164 -12.37 -7.14 -14.47
CA ILE A 164 -10.96 -7.04 -14.88
C ILE A 164 -10.86 -7.06 -16.41
N PHE A 165 -11.54 -8.02 -17.06
CA PHE A 165 -11.56 -8.11 -18.51
C PHE A 165 -12.14 -6.86 -19.17
N GLY A 166 -13.27 -6.36 -18.64
CA GLY A 166 -13.92 -5.14 -19.11
C GLY A 166 -13.03 -3.91 -18.98
N LEU A 167 -12.33 -3.75 -17.85
CA LEU A 167 -11.38 -2.65 -17.64
C LEU A 167 -10.26 -2.66 -18.70
N TRP A 168 -9.66 -3.81 -18.99
CA TRP A 168 -8.62 -3.91 -20.00
C TRP A 168 -9.12 -3.68 -21.42
N ALA A 169 -10.32 -4.19 -21.75
CA ALA A 169 -10.97 -3.93 -23.03
C ALA A 169 -11.28 -2.42 -23.22
N MET A 170 -11.66 -1.71 -22.13
CA MET A 170 -11.98 -0.27 -22.19
C MET A 170 -10.72 0.60 -22.21
N LEU A 171 -9.63 0.22 -21.51
CA LEU A 171 -8.35 0.90 -21.57
C LEU A 171 -7.83 1.02 -23.01
N TYR A 172 -8.02 -0.01 -23.79
CA TYR A 172 -7.68 0.02 -25.21
C TYR A 172 -8.55 1.04 -26.00
N ARG A 173 -9.85 1.10 -25.71
CA ARG A 173 -10.83 1.94 -26.45
C ARG A 173 -10.93 3.38 -25.97
N THR A 174 -10.24 3.76 -24.88
CA THR A 174 -10.31 5.11 -24.26
C THR A 174 -11.69 5.56 -23.78
N THR A 175 -12.59 4.66 -23.43
CA THR A 175 -13.94 4.96 -22.93
C THR A 175 -13.94 5.17 -21.42
N PHE A 176 -13.38 6.29 -20.97
CA PHE A 176 -13.22 6.63 -19.55
C PHE A 176 -14.51 6.58 -18.73
N GLY A 177 -15.66 6.94 -19.30
CA GLY A 177 -16.92 6.92 -18.57
C GLY A 177 -17.38 5.54 -18.11
N ILE A 178 -17.20 4.51 -18.95
CA ILE A 178 -17.57 3.12 -18.61
C ILE A 178 -16.56 2.54 -17.62
N MET A 179 -15.26 2.81 -17.82
CA MET A 179 -14.23 2.41 -16.86
C MET A 179 -14.53 2.95 -15.46
N ASN A 180 -14.86 4.23 -15.35
CA ASN A 180 -15.17 4.86 -14.07
C ASN A 180 -16.38 4.17 -13.40
N ARG A 181 -17.42 3.81 -14.14
CA ARG A 181 -18.58 3.08 -13.60
C ARG A 181 -18.19 1.69 -13.07
N ILE A 182 -17.31 0.95 -13.77
CA ILE A 182 -16.82 -0.36 -13.31
C ILE A 182 -16.02 -0.20 -12.02
N TYR A 183 -15.18 0.82 -11.90
CA TYR A 183 -14.44 1.12 -10.67
C TYR A 183 -15.38 1.54 -9.53
N GLN A 184 -16.30 2.46 -9.79
CA GLN A 184 -17.25 2.94 -8.79
C GLN A 184 -18.17 1.83 -8.26
N ALA A 185 -18.48 0.82 -9.09
CA ALA A 185 -19.25 -0.35 -8.66
C ALA A 185 -18.51 -1.24 -7.63
N GLN A 186 -17.22 -1.01 -7.41
CA GLN A 186 -16.41 -1.72 -6.41
C GLN A 186 -16.36 -0.96 -5.06
N TYR A 187 -16.76 0.32 -5.03
CA TYR A 187 -16.75 1.12 -3.80
C TYR A 187 -17.87 0.71 -2.85
N LEU A 188 -17.51 0.48 -1.60
CA LEU A 188 -18.46 0.02 -0.57
C LEU A 188 -19.02 1.16 0.27
N LEU A 189 -18.23 2.21 0.52
CA LEU A 189 -18.65 3.35 1.35
C LEU A 189 -19.94 4.04 0.89
N PRO A 190 -20.20 4.27 -0.43
CA PRO A 190 -21.44 4.93 -0.85
C PRO A 190 -22.72 4.17 -0.51
N THR A 191 -22.62 2.87 -0.27
CA THR A 191 -23.77 2.00 0.01
C THR A 191 -23.80 1.49 1.46
N SER A 192 -22.79 1.83 2.27
CA SER A 192 -22.73 1.40 3.67
C SER A 192 -23.64 2.26 4.56
N PRO A 193 -24.32 1.66 5.57
CA PRO A 193 -25.08 2.43 6.55
C PRO A 193 -24.20 3.47 7.27
N ALA A 194 -24.70 4.70 7.44
CA ALA A 194 -23.91 5.78 8.02
C ALA A 194 -23.60 5.57 9.51
N ASP A 195 -24.47 4.89 10.23
CA ASP A 195 -24.38 4.59 11.67
C ASP A 195 -23.54 3.36 11.99
N GLU A 196 -23.19 2.53 11.00
CA GLU A 196 -22.33 1.38 11.17
C GLU A 196 -20.88 1.81 11.34
N ARG A 197 -20.24 1.44 12.46
CA ARG A 197 -18.84 1.76 12.75
C ARG A 197 -17.89 1.03 11.80
N PHE A 198 -18.03 -0.30 11.73
CA PHE A 198 -17.13 -1.15 10.96
C PHE A 198 -17.76 -1.54 9.63
N LEU A 199 -17.02 -1.33 8.57
CA LEU A 199 -17.38 -1.79 7.24
C LEU A 199 -16.46 -2.95 6.84
N ARG A 200 -17.03 -4.12 6.55
CA ARG A 200 -16.25 -5.20 5.92
C ARG A 200 -15.82 -4.80 4.52
N VAL A 201 -14.52 -4.90 4.27
CA VAL A 201 -13.91 -4.59 2.98
C VAL A 201 -13.07 -5.78 2.50
N GLU A 202 -13.04 -6.02 1.21
CA GLU A 202 -12.17 -7.06 0.65
C GLU A 202 -10.79 -6.49 0.32
N LEU A 203 -10.76 -5.27 -0.21
CA LEU A 203 -9.55 -4.53 -0.56
C LEU A 203 -9.47 -3.25 0.27
N PRO A 204 -8.83 -3.27 1.45
CA PRO A 204 -8.44 -2.05 2.16
C PRO A 204 -7.37 -1.32 1.33
N SER A 205 -7.22 -0.02 1.53
CA SER A 205 -6.13 0.70 0.86
C SER A 205 -4.78 0.31 1.43
N GLY A 206 -3.83 -0.01 0.57
CA GLY A 206 -2.43 -0.21 0.94
C GLY A 206 -1.77 1.00 1.61
N SER A 207 -2.41 2.19 1.53
CA SER A 207 -1.85 3.42 2.11
C SER A 207 -1.80 3.42 3.64
N CYS A 208 -2.72 2.71 4.31
CA CYS A 208 -2.75 2.61 5.77
C CYS A 208 -3.47 1.32 6.18
N MET A 209 -2.72 0.32 6.64
CA MET A 209 -3.24 -1.00 7.04
C MET A 209 -2.57 -1.46 8.32
N MET A 210 -3.37 -1.85 9.32
CA MET A 210 -2.86 -2.48 10.54
C MET A 210 -3.26 -3.95 10.59
N CYS A 211 -2.35 -4.81 11.03
CA CYS A 211 -2.56 -6.25 11.17
C CYS A 211 -1.73 -6.83 12.32
N ASP A 212 -2.08 -8.03 12.74
CA ASP A 212 -1.26 -8.83 13.65
C ASP A 212 0.02 -9.31 12.94
N LYS A 213 1.18 -9.18 13.59
CA LYS A 213 2.48 -9.54 13.04
C LYS A 213 2.56 -11.03 12.67
N GLU A 214 2.11 -11.90 13.56
CA GLU A 214 2.20 -13.34 13.33
C GLU A 214 1.20 -13.82 12.27
N LEU A 215 0.00 -13.21 12.21
CA LEU A 215 -0.93 -13.47 11.11
C LEU A 215 -0.31 -13.05 9.78
N PHE A 216 0.30 -11.86 9.71
CA PHE A 216 0.91 -11.36 8.46
C PHE A 216 2.09 -12.23 8.02
N ARG A 217 2.90 -12.73 8.97
CA ARG A 217 3.93 -13.74 8.73
C ARG A 217 3.34 -15.04 8.18
N LYS A 218 2.27 -15.54 8.81
CA LYS A 218 1.59 -16.79 8.43
C LYS A 218 1.04 -16.77 7.00
N ILE A 219 0.49 -15.63 6.55
CA ILE A 219 0.01 -15.48 5.17
C ILE A 219 1.14 -15.21 4.17
N GLY A 220 2.41 -15.12 4.63
CA GLY A 220 3.59 -14.92 3.79
C GLY A 220 3.76 -13.49 3.32
N SER A 221 3.39 -12.50 4.13
CA SER A 221 3.58 -11.05 3.88
C SER A 221 3.03 -10.59 2.52
N PHE A 222 3.55 -9.50 1.94
CA PHE A 222 3.27 -9.16 0.55
C PHE A 222 3.91 -10.16 -0.42
N ASP A 223 3.26 -10.42 -1.55
CA ASP A 223 3.84 -11.29 -2.59
C ASP A 223 4.95 -10.53 -3.34
N PRO A 224 6.19 -11.04 -3.37
CA PRO A 224 7.33 -10.35 -3.97
C PRO A 224 7.30 -10.30 -5.51
N ASN A 225 6.32 -10.94 -6.15
CA ASN A 225 6.26 -11.04 -7.60
C ASN A 225 5.45 -9.91 -8.26
N THR A 226 4.98 -8.92 -7.48
CA THR A 226 4.43 -7.67 -7.98
C THR A 226 5.37 -6.52 -7.66
N PHE A 227 5.64 -5.66 -8.65
CA PHE A 227 6.42 -4.44 -8.42
C PHE A 227 5.51 -3.32 -7.88
N LEU A 228 4.33 -3.19 -8.47
CA LEU A 228 3.33 -2.18 -8.11
C LEU A 228 1.95 -2.63 -8.58
N TYR A 229 0.92 -2.42 -7.76
CA TYR A 229 -0.48 -2.82 -7.95
C TYR A 229 -0.77 -4.29 -7.72
N TYR A 230 -2.01 -4.60 -7.36
CA TYR A 230 -2.54 -5.91 -7.01
C TYR A 230 -2.09 -6.46 -5.64
N GLU A 231 -1.34 -5.72 -4.85
CA GLU A 231 -0.92 -6.14 -3.52
C GLU A 231 -2.13 -6.45 -2.62
N GLU A 232 -3.12 -5.55 -2.57
CA GLU A 232 -4.34 -5.75 -1.77
C GLU A 232 -5.18 -6.92 -2.31
N ASN A 233 -5.24 -7.08 -3.64
CA ASN A 233 -5.95 -8.20 -4.25
C ASN A 233 -5.32 -9.54 -3.84
N ILE A 234 -4.00 -9.61 -3.85
CA ILE A 234 -3.26 -10.82 -3.45
C ILE A 234 -3.42 -11.08 -1.95
N LEU A 235 -3.34 -10.05 -1.12
CA LEU A 235 -3.59 -10.20 0.32
C LEU A 235 -4.98 -10.76 0.58
N TRP A 236 -6.01 -10.26 -0.12
CA TRP A 236 -7.36 -10.80 0.01
C TRP A 236 -7.44 -12.28 -0.36
N GLU A 237 -6.79 -12.69 -1.45
CA GLU A 237 -6.74 -14.10 -1.86
C GLU A 237 -5.99 -14.99 -0.85
N LYS A 238 -5.07 -14.46 -0.05
CA LYS A 238 -4.40 -15.16 1.04
C LYS A 238 -5.24 -15.19 2.34
N ILE A 239 -6.02 -14.15 2.60
CA ILE A 239 -6.80 -13.97 3.84
C ILE A 239 -8.13 -14.73 3.79
N ARG A 240 -8.91 -14.60 2.72
CA ARG A 240 -10.27 -15.16 2.63
C ARG A 240 -10.38 -16.67 2.89
N PRO A 241 -9.40 -17.53 2.47
CA PRO A 241 -9.47 -18.97 2.76
C PRO A 241 -9.34 -19.32 4.24
N LEU A 242 -8.85 -18.37 5.06
CA LEU A 242 -8.74 -18.54 6.51
C LEU A 242 -10.05 -18.21 7.24
N GLY A 243 -11.09 -17.79 6.53
CA GLY A 243 -12.36 -17.31 7.13
C GLY A 243 -12.24 -15.95 7.81
N LEU A 244 -11.15 -15.21 7.53
CA LEU A 244 -10.90 -13.89 8.09
C LEU A 244 -11.39 -12.78 7.14
N HIS A 245 -11.57 -11.58 7.70
CA HIS A 245 -12.08 -10.40 7.01
C HIS A 245 -11.20 -9.18 7.26
N ASN A 246 -11.27 -8.22 6.34
CA ASN A 246 -10.69 -6.90 6.55
C ASN A 246 -11.80 -5.92 6.93
N TYR A 247 -11.48 -4.95 7.79
CA TYR A 247 -12.43 -3.98 8.29
C TYR A 247 -11.91 -2.55 8.13
N LEU A 248 -12.80 -1.65 7.74
CA LEU A 248 -12.59 -0.22 7.81
C LEU A 248 -13.37 0.33 9.01
N ASP A 249 -12.70 1.01 9.94
CA ASP A 249 -13.35 1.80 10.99
C ASP A 249 -13.63 3.22 10.47
N LYS A 250 -14.91 3.58 10.35
CA LYS A 250 -15.36 4.90 9.87
C LYS A 250 -15.17 6.03 10.89
N ARG A 251 -14.78 5.72 12.14
CA ARG A 251 -14.54 6.71 13.20
C ARG A 251 -13.10 7.16 13.29
N ILE A 252 -12.18 6.45 12.64
CA ILE A 252 -10.76 6.75 12.61
C ILE A 252 -10.45 7.27 11.22
N SER A 253 -9.67 8.34 11.10
CA SER A 253 -9.38 8.92 9.79
C SER A 253 -7.95 9.44 9.67
N CYS A 254 -7.45 9.46 8.44
CA CYS A 254 -6.23 10.16 8.07
C CYS A 254 -6.34 10.75 6.66
N ILE A 255 -5.40 11.62 6.29
CA ILE A 255 -5.37 12.29 5.00
C ILE A 255 -4.34 11.60 4.10
N HIS A 256 -4.75 11.16 2.93
CA HIS A 256 -3.88 10.62 1.88
C HIS A 256 -3.67 11.71 0.82
N LEU A 257 -2.44 12.23 0.73
CA LEU A 257 -2.12 13.32 -0.18
C LEU A 257 -2.23 12.91 -1.65
N GLY A 258 -2.01 11.63 -1.92
CA GLY A 258 -2.18 11.02 -3.24
C GLY A 258 -1.11 11.42 -4.24
N ALA A 259 -0.27 10.45 -4.59
CA ALA A 259 0.59 10.42 -5.77
C ALA A 259 1.36 11.70 -6.17
N ALA A 260 2.22 12.20 -5.30
CA ALA A 260 3.25 13.15 -5.73
C ALA A 260 4.27 12.49 -6.68
N THR A 261 4.57 11.21 -6.47
CA THR A 261 5.57 10.42 -7.23
C THR A 261 5.14 9.96 -8.63
N THR A 262 3.84 9.99 -8.95
CA THR A 262 3.32 9.43 -10.22
C THR A 262 3.06 10.47 -11.32
N LYS A 263 3.41 11.73 -11.13
CA LYS A 263 2.98 12.83 -12.04
C LYS A 263 3.89 13.13 -13.24
N THR A 264 5.04 12.46 -13.42
CA THR A 264 5.93 12.71 -14.57
C THR A 264 5.55 11.85 -15.80
N LYS A 265 5.69 12.40 -17.03
CA LYS A 265 5.29 11.71 -18.28
C LYS A 265 6.04 10.38 -18.53
N SER A 266 7.29 10.25 -18.11
CA SER A 266 8.05 9.00 -18.19
C SER A 266 7.51 7.92 -17.24
N THR A 267 6.94 8.32 -16.12
CA THR A 267 6.33 7.45 -15.12
C THR A 267 5.08 6.75 -15.62
N SER A 268 4.31 7.35 -16.56
CA SER A 268 3.01 6.80 -17.00
C SER A 268 3.14 5.49 -17.78
N ALA A 269 4.19 5.32 -18.60
CA ALA A 269 4.43 4.08 -19.33
C ALA A 269 4.94 2.98 -18.41
N PHE A 270 5.88 3.30 -17.52
CA PHE A 270 6.37 2.37 -16.51
C PHE A 270 5.22 1.84 -15.62
N ILE A 271 4.37 2.74 -15.10
CA ILE A 271 3.18 2.38 -14.31
C ILE A 271 2.26 1.45 -15.09
N ALA A 272 2.03 1.74 -16.38
CA ALA A 272 1.19 0.88 -17.21
C ALA A 272 1.80 -0.51 -17.43
N HIS A 273 3.13 -0.63 -17.55
CA HIS A 273 3.82 -1.92 -17.61
C HIS A 273 3.69 -2.69 -16.28
N CYS A 274 3.91 -2.05 -15.14
CA CYS A 274 3.69 -2.65 -13.83
C CYS A 274 2.26 -3.18 -13.68
N LEU A 275 1.26 -2.38 -14.08
CA LEU A 275 -0.14 -2.79 -14.01
C LEU A 275 -0.43 -4.03 -14.88
N ILE A 276 0.12 -4.09 -16.10
CA ILE A 276 0.00 -5.27 -16.98
C ILE A 276 0.62 -6.50 -16.31
N ASP A 277 1.85 -6.38 -15.83
CA ASP A 277 2.60 -7.51 -15.31
C ASP A 277 1.99 -8.02 -14.00
N SER A 278 1.57 -7.12 -13.11
CA SER A 278 0.86 -7.48 -11.87
C SER A 278 -0.53 -8.09 -12.15
N THR A 279 -1.29 -7.56 -13.12
CA THR A 279 -2.56 -8.17 -13.53
C THR A 279 -2.33 -9.59 -14.07
N ARG A 280 -1.34 -9.76 -14.96
CA ARG A 280 -0.98 -11.05 -15.53
C ARG A 280 -0.60 -12.06 -14.44
N TYR A 281 0.25 -11.65 -13.51
CA TYR A 281 0.68 -12.48 -12.39
C TYR A 281 -0.52 -12.89 -11.52
N PHE A 282 -1.33 -11.92 -11.07
CA PHE A 282 -2.53 -12.16 -10.27
C PHE A 282 -3.48 -13.15 -10.93
N ILE A 283 -3.83 -12.93 -12.21
CA ILE A 283 -4.76 -13.80 -12.94
C ILE A 283 -4.22 -15.23 -13.07
N ARG A 284 -2.91 -15.40 -13.28
CA ARG A 284 -2.31 -16.73 -13.43
C ARG A 284 -2.16 -17.47 -12.11
N ARG A 285 -1.89 -16.78 -11.03
CA ARG A 285 -1.51 -17.39 -9.75
C ARG A 285 -2.65 -17.48 -8.75
N TYR A 286 -3.56 -16.52 -8.80
CA TYR A 286 -4.58 -16.30 -7.75
C TYR A 286 -6.02 -16.43 -8.24
N THR A 287 -6.25 -16.81 -9.50
CA THR A 287 -7.61 -17.00 -10.03
C THR A 287 -7.75 -18.28 -10.85
N ASP A 288 -9.00 -18.77 -10.93
CA ASP A 288 -9.36 -19.93 -11.76
C ASP A 288 -9.68 -19.55 -13.23
N ALA A 289 -9.11 -18.43 -13.71
CA ALA A 289 -9.35 -17.97 -15.07
C ALA A 289 -8.92 -19.01 -16.12
N GLY A 290 -9.83 -19.39 -17.01
CA GLY A 290 -9.57 -20.37 -18.05
C GLY A 290 -8.62 -19.86 -19.14
N VAL A 291 -8.14 -20.77 -20.00
CA VAL A 291 -7.17 -20.46 -21.07
C VAL A 291 -7.69 -19.37 -22.02
N ALA A 292 -8.96 -19.46 -22.45
CA ALA A 292 -9.55 -18.47 -23.34
C ALA A 292 -9.59 -17.06 -22.74
N TYR A 293 -9.91 -16.94 -21.45
CA TYR A 293 -9.87 -15.66 -20.72
C TYR A 293 -8.45 -15.07 -20.69
N ARG A 294 -7.45 -15.90 -20.32
CA ARG A 294 -6.04 -15.50 -20.28
C ARG A 294 -5.54 -15.04 -21.65
N ALA A 295 -5.87 -15.79 -22.72
CA ALA A 295 -5.51 -15.43 -24.09
C ALA A 295 -6.14 -14.09 -24.52
N GLY A 296 -7.41 -13.86 -24.18
CA GLY A 296 -8.08 -12.59 -24.44
C GLY A 296 -7.43 -11.41 -23.72
N LEU A 297 -7.02 -11.58 -22.45
CA LEU A 297 -6.28 -10.54 -21.72
C LEU A 297 -4.90 -10.27 -22.35
N GLU A 298 -4.15 -11.30 -22.77
CA GLU A 298 -2.85 -11.12 -23.43
C GLU A 298 -2.98 -10.31 -24.72
N LEU A 299 -4.06 -10.50 -25.47
CA LEU A 299 -4.35 -9.66 -26.63
C LEU A 299 -4.53 -8.18 -26.23
N PHE A 300 -5.31 -7.88 -25.18
CA PHE A 300 -5.46 -6.50 -24.71
C PHE A 300 -4.15 -5.93 -24.17
N PHE A 301 -3.35 -6.70 -23.47
CA PHE A 301 -2.04 -6.28 -23.02
C PHE A 301 -1.11 -5.91 -24.18
N ALA A 302 -1.09 -6.73 -25.23
CA ALA A 302 -0.30 -6.46 -26.44
C ALA A 302 -0.76 -5.18 -27.14
N LEU A 303 -2.07 -4.99 -27.31
CA LEU A 303 -2.64 -3.80 -27.92
C LEU A 303 -2.37 -2.54 -27.08
N PHE A 304 -2.43 -2.64 -25.76
CA PHE A 304 -2.16 -1.52 -24.87
C PHE A 304 -0.68 -1.13 -24.85
N ARG A 305 0.24 -2.12 -24.83
CA ARG A 305 1.70 -1.88 -24.99
C ARG A 305 2.03 -1.20 -26.30
N MET A 306 1.40 -1.64 -27.42
CA MET A 306 1.58 -1.00 -28.72
C MET A 306 1.14 0.48 -28.69
N LYS A 307 -0.02 0.77 -28.07
CA LYS A 307 -0.50 2.16 -27.89
C LYS A 307 0.46 3.01 -27.09
N ILE A 308 1.04 2.48 -25.99
CA ILE A 308 2.05 3.17 -25.18
C ILE A 308 3.28 3.48 -26.04
N GLY A 309 3.83 2.49 -26.74
CA GLY A 309 5.03 2.66 -27.57
C GLY A 309 4.85 3.68 -28.71
N ILE A 310 3.65 3.74 -29.32
CA ILE A 310 3.32 4.77 -30.32
C ILE A 310 3.34 6.16 -29.67
N LYS A 311 2.72 6.30 -28.48
CA LYS A 311 2.67 7.59 -27.76
C LYS A 311 4.06 8.08 -27.36
N GLU A 312 4.93 7.19 -26.91
CA GLU A 312 6.33 7.52 -26.56
C GLU A 312 7.12 8.00 -27.77
N ARG A 313 7.02 7.28 -28.91
CA ARG A 313 7.69 7.69 -30.17
C ARG A 313 7.21 9.06 -30.67
N TRP A 314 5.93 9.39 -30.49
CA TRP A 314 5.40 10.71 -30.87
C TRP A 314 5.85 11.82 -29.91
N SER A 315 6.00 11.52 -28.63
CA SER A 315 6.52 12.48 -27.63
C SER A 315 8.00 12.77 -27.85
N ALA A 316 8.81 11.74 -28.17
CA ALA A 316 10.24 11.90 -28.48
C ALA A 316 10.52 12.70 -29.78
N LYS A 317 9.56 12.73 -30.74
CA LYS A 317 9.70 13.52 -31.98
C LYS A 317 9.32 15.00 -31.81
N LYS A 318 8.73 15.37 -30.66
CA LYS A 318 8.31 16.76 -30.37
C LYS A 318 9.27 17.50 -29.44
N GLN A 319 10.30 16.80 -28.93
CA GLN A 319 11.46 17.38 -28.23
C GLN A 319 12.62 17.51 -29.20
#